data_7a93a80d92f36739040b1778627742e8
#
_entry.id   7a93a80d92f36739040b1778627742e8
#
_cell.length_a   1.000
_cell.length_b   1.000
_cell.length_c   1.000
_cell.angle_alpha   90.00
_cell.angle_beta   90.00
_cell.angle_gamma   90.00
#
_symmetry.space_group_name_H-M   'P 1'
#
loop_
_entity.id
_entity.type
_entity.pdbx_description
1 polymer ?
#
loop_
_entity_poly.entity_id
_entity_poly.type
_entity_poly.pdbx_seq_one_letter_code
_entity_poly.pdbx_strand_id
1 'polypeptide(L)'
;MALKGTGIPLIADGGLRYSGDVVKALAAGGYCVMIGSLVAGTEESPGDTIIYNGRKFKAYRGMGSIDAMECGSKDRYFQAGVKDVKKLVPEGIAGRVPYKGTVQEVIYQLIGGLRSGMGYCGAPTIEELHNAKFVRITNAGVQESHPHDVTITSEAPNYSKPQ
;
A
#
# COMPACT_ATOMS: atom_id res chain seq x y z
N MET A 1 -8.99 -12.93 -15.97
CA MET A 1 -9.96 -13.77 -16.71
C MET A 1 -9.73 -15.27 -16.50
N ALA A 2 -8.48 -15.70 -16.23
CA ALA A 2 -8.16 -17.12 -16.03
C ALA A 2 -8.88 -17.78 -14.85
N LEU A 3 -9.20 -17.04 -13.79
CA LEU A 3 -9.86 -17.56 -12.58
C LEU A 3 -11.40 -17.42 -12.60
N LYS A 4 -11.98 -16.86 -13.66
CA LYS A 4 -13.43 -16.65 -13.72
C LYS A 4 -14.15 -18.01 -13.74
N GLY A 5 -15.09 -18.21 -12.80
CA GLY A 5 -15.85 -19.44 -12.65
C GLY A 5 -15.14 -20.57 -11.89
N THR A 6 -13.91 -20.38 -11.45
CA THR A 6 -13.18 -21.40 -10.67
C THR A 6 -13.48 -21.39 -9.17
N GLY A 7 -14.07 -20.30 -8.65
CA GLY A 7 -14.26 -20.08 -7.22
C GLY A 7 -12.99 -19.76 -6.44
N ILE A 8 -11.84 -19.63 -7.12
CA ILE A 8 -10.56 -19.32 -6.48
C ILE A 8 -10.49 -17.81 -6.21
N PRO A 9 -10.32 -17.37 -4.95
CA PRO A 9 -10.21 -15.96 -4.61
C PRO A 9 -8.86 -15.39 -5.06
N LEU A 10 -8.85 -14.10 -5.48
CA LEU A 10 -7.67 -13.39 -5.93
C LEU A 10 -7.26 -12.36 -4.88
N ILE A 11 -5.98 -12.35 -4.51
CA ILE A 11 -5.36 -11.32 -3.68
C ILE A 11 -4.67 -10.32 -4.60
N ALA A 12 -5.09 -9.05 -4.55
CA ALA A 12 -4.41 -7.97 -5.26
C ALA A 12 -3.23 -7.48 -4.41
N ASP A 13 -2.01 -7.87 -4.80
CA ASP A 13 -0.78 -7.58 -4.04
C ASP A 13 0.02 -6.46 -4.69
N GLY A 14 0.31 -5.44 -3.88
CA GLY A 14 1.21 -4.34 -4.22
C GLY A 14 0.57 -3.17 -4.97
N GLY A 15 1.31 -2.07 -5.02
CA GLY A 15 0.95 -0.85 -5.75
C GLY A 15 -0.14 0.03 -5.12
N LEU A 16 -0.68 -0.34 -3.96
CA LEU A 16 -1.72 0.41 -3.28
C LEU A 16 -1.12 1.57 -2.48
N ARG A 17 -1.52 2.79 -2.81
CA ARG A 17 -1.05 4.04 -2.17
C ARG A 17 -2.16 4.79 -1.45
N TYR A 18 -3.38 4.70 -1.97
CA TYR A 18 -4.56 5.43 -1.53
C TYR A 18 -5.76 4.50 -1.37
N SER A 19 -6.77 4.92 -0.63
CA SER A 19 -8.02 4.18 -0.48
C SER A 19 -8.72 3.93 -1.83
N GLY A 20 -8.61 4.85 -2.79
CA GLY A 20 -9.14 4.67 -4.13
C GLY A 20 -8.46 3.52 -4.91
N ASP A 21 -7.20 3.18 -4.59
CA ASP A 21 -6.53 2.02 -5.20
C ASP A 21 -7.12 0.71 -4.69
N VAL A 22 -7.55 0.67 -3.41
CA VAL A 22 -8.27 -0.47 -2.84
C VAL A 22 -9.58 -0.68 -3.60
N VAL A 23 -10.35 0.40 -3.84
CA VAL A 23 -11.59 0.35 -4.64
C VAL A 23 -11.34 -0.23 -6.02
N LYS A 24 -10.33 0.30 -6.71
CA LYS A 24 -9.96 -0.16 -8.07
C LYS A 24 -9.52 -1.62 -8.09
N ALA A 25 -8.74 -2.06 -7.12
CA ALA A 25 -8.27 -3.43 -7.01
C ALA A 25 -9.44 -4.41 -6.81
N LEU A 26 -10.37 -4.09 -5.91
CA LEU A 26 -11.56 -4.90 -5.68
C LEU A 26 -12.49 -4.87 -6.89
N ALA A 27 -12.77 -3.70 -7.46
CA ALA A 27 -13.58 -3.57 -8.67
C ALA A 27 -13.01 -4.37 -9.86
N ALA A 28 -11.70 -4.51 -9.96
CA ALA A 28 -11.03 -5.31 -10.99
C ALA A 28 -11.15 -6.84 -10.78
N GLY A 29 -11.81 -7.28 -9.71
CA GLY A 29 -12.03 -8.69 -9.38
C GLY A 29 -11.16 -9.22 -8.26
N GLY A 30 -10.45 -8.36 -7.52
CA GLY A 30 -9.77 -8.73 -6.29
C GLY A 30 -10.79 -9.14 -5.22
N TYR A 31 -10.52 -10.23 -4.51
CA TYR A 31 -11.30 -10.64 -3.35
C TYR A 31 -10.84 -9.92 -2.09
N CYS A 32 -9.54 -9.73 -1.96
CA CYS A 32 -8.91 -8.90 -0.94
C CYS A 32 -7.66 -8.23 -1.49
N VAL A 33 -7.08 -7.34 -0.70
CA VAL A 33 -5.85 -6.62 -1.06
C VAL A 33 -4.74 -6.91 -0.06
N MET A 34 -3.49 -6.96 -0.55
CA MET A 34 -2.30 -7.00 0.28
C MET A 34 -1.75 -5.59 0.40
N ILE A 35 -1.64 -5.12 1.64
CA ILE A 35 -1.09 -3.80 1.94
C ILE A 35 0.20 -3.93 2.75
N GLY A 36 1.19 -3.13 2.41
CA GLY A 36 2.48 -3.09 3.11
C GLY A 36 2.82 -1.66 3.53
N SER A 37 3.25 -0.82 2.59
CA SER A 37 3.67 0.56 2.87
C SER A 37 2.59 1.44 3.51
N LEU A 38 1.32 1.12 3.28
CA LEU A 38 0.21 1.85 3.90
C LEU A 38 0.21 1.73 5.42
N VAL A 39 0.60 0.57 5.97
CA VAL A 39 0.66 0.31 7.41
C VAL A 39 2.09 0.32 7.99
N ALA A 40 3.11 0.47 7.15
CA ALA A 40 4.51 0.45 7.61
C ALA A 40 4.87 1.58 8.59
N GLY A 41 4.14 2.72 8.52
CA GLY A 41 4.33 3.88 9.41
C GLY A 41 3.48 3.85 10.67
N THR A 42 2.73 2.78 10.94
CA THR A 42 1.87 2.70 12.12
C THR A 42 2.66 2.39 13.39
N GLU A 43 2.04 2.69 14.54
CA GLU A 43 2.65 2.44 15.84
C GLU A 43 2.98 0.97 16.05
N GLU A 44 2.09 0.08 15.61
CA GLU A 44 2.20 -1.37 15.75
C GLU A 44 3.20 -2.00 14.77
N SER A 45 3.66 -1.25 13.75
CA SER A 45 4.71 -1.71 12.86
C SER A 45 6.00 -2.02 13.64
N PRO A 46 6.73 -3.12 13.33
CA PRO A 46 7.88 -3.57 14.13
C PRO A 46 9.11 -2.65 14.05
N GLY A 47 9.15 -1.70 13.10
CA GLY A 47 10.27 -0.76 12.97
C GLY A 47 10.36 0.21 14.15
N ASP A 48 11.58 0.59 14.51
CA ASP A 48 11.81 1.59 15.55
C ASP A 48 11.27 2.96 15.17
N THR A 49 10.81 3.72 16.18
CA THR A 49 10.41 5.12 15.98
C THR A 49 11.65 6.00 15.95
N ILE A 50 11.80 6.78 14.87
CA ILE A 50 12.92 7.67 14.62
C ILE A 50 12.41 9.11 14.61
N ILE A 51 13.12 10.01 15.32
CA ILE A 51 12.91 11.45 15.21
C ILE A 51 13.93 12.02 14.22
N TYR A 52 13.43 12.66 13.16
CA TYR A 52 14.27 13.29 12.15
C TYR A 52 13.67 14.62 11.72
N ASN A 53 14.47 15.69 11.77
CA ASN A 53 14.01 17.05 11.48
C ASN A 53 12.70 17.43 12.22
N GLY A 54 12.61 17.05 13.51
CA GLY A 54 11.43 17.36 14.35
C GLY A 54 10.17 16.56 14.04
N ARG A 55 10.22 15.56 13.14
CA ARG A 55 9.10 14.69 12.77
C ARG A 55 9.35 13.24 13.16
N LYS A 56 8.27 12.52 13.47
CA LYS A 56 8.32 11.08 13.75
C LYS A 56 8.31 10.29 12.45
N PHE A 57 9.16 9.27 12.41
CA PHE A 57 9.23 8.26 11.35
C PHE A 57 9.29 6.87 11.97
N LYS A 58 8.98 5.85 11.20
CA LYS A 58 9.26 4.45 11.52
C LYS A 58 10.38 3.95 10.64
N ALA A 59 11.32 3.22 11.21
CA ALA A 59 12.30 2.46 10.43
C ALA A 59 11.55 1.46 9.54
N TYR A 60 11.95 1.40 8.29
CA TYR A 60 11.35 0.52 7.29
C TYR A 60 12.45 -0.27 6.59
N ARG A 61 12.19 -1.56 6.41
CA ARG A 61 13.05 -2.41 5.58
C ARG A 61 12.18 -3.35 4.75
N GLY A 62 12.45 -3.39 3.44
CA GLY A 62 11.87 -4.40 2.57
C GLY A 62 12.38 -5.79 2.95
N MET A 63 11.59 -6.84 2.77
CA MET A 63 11.96 -8.22 3.10
C MET A 63 13.20 -8.70 2.35
N GLY A 64 13.46 -8.17 1.15
CA GLY A 64 14.64 -8.44 0.34
C GLY A 64 15.81 -7.49 0.60
N SER A 65 15.76 -6.65 1.65
CA SER A 65 16.91 -5.82 2.05
C SER A 65 17.97 -6.65 2.79
N ILE A 66 19.21 -6.21 2.77
CA ILE A 66 20.30 -6.88 3.50
C ILE A 66 19.95 -7.03 4.98
N ASP A 67 19.48 -5.95 5.61
CA ASP A 67 19.08 -5.93 7.03
C ASP A 67 18.00 -6.96 7.36
N ALA A 68 17.03 -7.17 6.44
CA ALA A 68 15.99 -8.17 6.62
C ALA A 68 16.53 -9.60 6.41
N MET A 69 17.43 -9.77 5.44
CA MET A 69 18.06 -11.08 5.16
C MET A 69 18.95 -11.52 6.32
N GLU A 70 19.67 -10.63 6.97
CA GLU A 70 20.45 -10.92 8.18
C GLU A 70 19.56 -11.37 9.35
N CYS A 71 18.35 -10.83 9.42
CA CYS A 71 17.37 -11.19 10.44
C CYS A 71 16.50 -12.41 10.11
N GLY A 72 16.77 -13.16 9.00
CA GLY A 72 16.13 -14.43 8.71
C GLY A 72 15.33 -14.53 7.41
N SER A 73 15.14 -13.44 6.64
CA SER A 73 14.32 -13.51 5.42
C SER A 73 15.04 -14.05 4.17
N LYS A 74 16.30 -14.43 4.27
CA LYS A 74 17.11 -14.90 3.12
C LYS A 74 16.66 -16.21 2.49
N ASP A 75 15.93 -17.04 3.21
CA ASP A 75 15.32 -18.27 2.70
C ASP A 75 14.26 -17.99 1.62
N ARG A 76 13.47 -16.91 1.77
CA ARG A 76 12.48 -16.48 0.77
C ARG A 76 13.09 -16.05 -0.57
N TYR A 77 14.37 -15.67 -0.56
CA TYR A 77 15.10 -15.22 -1.74
C TYR A 77 16.10 -16.27 -2.24
N PHE A 78 15.90 -17.54 -1.86
CA PHE A 78 16.77 -18.67 -2.25
C PHE A 78 18.24 -18.49 -1.85
N GLN A 79 18.50 -17.70 -0.81
CA GLN A 79 19.83 -17.35 -0.34
C GLN A 79 20.13 -17.92 1.06
N ALA A 80 19.32 -18.87 1.55
CA ALA A 80 19.47 -19.47 2.89
C ALA A 80 20.87 -20.06 3.13
N GLY A 81 21.52 -20.60 2.11
CA GLY A 81 22.88 -21.18 2.18
C GLY A 81 24.01 -20.15 2.18
N VAL A 82 23.74 -18.88 1.94
CA VAL A 82 24.76 -17.83 1.86
C VAL A 82 25.12 -17.37 3.26
N LYS A 83 26.35 -17.68 3.70
CA LYS A 83 26.88 -17.30 5.02
C LYS A 83 27.54 -15.92 5.02
N ASP A 84 28.08 -15.50 3.91
CA ASP A 84 28.79 -14.22 3.76
C ASP A 84 27.81 -13.13 3.31
N VAL A 85 27.56 -12.14 4.17
CA VAL A 85 26.67 -11.00 3.91
C VAL A 85 27.02 -10.25 2.63
N LYS A 86 28.33 -10.15 2.29
CA LYS A 86 28.79 -9.50 1.06
C LYS A 86 28.40 -10.21 -0.22
N LYS A 87 27.95 -11.45 -0.11
CA LYS A 87 27.47 -12.26 -1.24
C LYS A 87 25.94 -12.29 -1.38
N LEU A 88 25.21 -11.65 -0.44
CA LEU A 88 23.77 -11.49 -0.55
C LEU A 88 23.45 -10.49 -1.67
N VAL A 89 22.45 -10.85 -2.48
CA VAL A 89 21.94 -9.97 -3.54
C VAL A 89 20.63 -9.33 -3.03
N PRO A 90 20.65 -8.04 -2.63
CA PRO A 90 19.45 -7.38 -2.13
C PRO A 90 18.48 -7.06 -3.27
N GLU A 91 17.21 -7.37 -3.05
CA GLU A 91 16.08 -6.96 -3.91
C GLU A 91 15.19 -5.90 -3.24
N GLY A 92 15.51 -5.55 -2.01
CA GLY A 92 14.77 -4.58 -1.21
C GLY A 92 15.68 -3.51 -0.62
N ILE A 93 15.05 -2.44 -0.17
CA ILE A 93 15.71 -1.29 0.45
C ILE A 93 15.41 -1.21 1.95
N ALA A 94 16.32 -0.59 2.70
CA ALA A 94 16.05 -0.07 4.04
C ALA A 94 15.89 1.46 3.96
N GLY A 95 15.01 2.00 4.82
CA GLY A 95 14.72 3.42 4.84
C GLY A 95 13.86 3.80 6.04
N ARG A 96 13.16 4.90 5.93
CA ARG A 96 12.18 5.34 6.92
C ARG A 96 10.90 5.80 6.24
N VAL A 97 9.77 5.61 6.91
CA VAL A 97 8.45 6.07 6.45
C VAL A 97 7.85 7.02 7.49
N PRO A 98 7.08 8.02 7.09
CA PRO A 98 6.39 8.90 8.03
C PRO A 98 5.53 8.09 9.01
N TYR A 99 5.54 8.50 10.29
CA TYR A 99 4.63 7.96 11.29
C TYR A 99 3.18 8.33 10.96
N LYS A 100 2.27 7.37 11.04
CA LYS A 100 0.87 7.51 10.60
C LYS A 100 -0.17 7.28 11.71
N GLY A 101 0.24 7.23 12.98
CA GLY A 101 -0.66 6.88 14.08
C GLY A 101 -0.87 5.37 14.22
N THR A 102 -2.03 4.97 14.69
CA THR A 102 -2.36 3.55 14.92
C THR A 102 -2.83 2.86 13.63
N VAL A 103 -2.68 1.54 13.57
CA VAL A 103 -3.22 0.73 12.47
C VAL A 103 -4.73 0.90 12.35
N GLN A 104 -5.42 1.04 13.48
CA GLN A 104 -6.87 1.24 13.52
C GLN A 104 -7.27 2.51 12.76
N GLU A 105 -6.57 3.63 12.98
CA GLU A 105 -6.83 4.89 12.30
C GLU A 105 -6.61 4.77 10.79
N VAL A 106 -5.51 4.12 10.38
CA VAL A 106 -5.20 3.91 8.96
C VAL A 106 -6.27 3.04 8.29
N ILE A 107 -6.65 1.92 8.89
CA ILE A 107 -7.68 1.02 8.36
C ILE A 107 -9.03 1.72 8.30
N TYR A 108 -9.39 2.51 9.31
CA TYR A 108 -10.63 3.28 9.32
C TYR A 108 -10.72 4.21 8.10
N GLN A 109 -9.62 4.92 7.78
CA GLN A 109 -9.56 5.79 6.61
C GLN A 109 -9.68 5.00 5.29
N LEU A 110 -9.00 3.86 5.18
CA LEU A 110 -9.09 3.01 3.99
C LEU A 110 -10.51 2.48 3.77
N ILE A 111 -11.18 2.02 4.84
CA ILE A 111 -12.57 1.55 4.78
C ILE A 111 -13.52 2.71 4.42
N GLY A 112 -13.30 3.91 4.97
CA GLY A 112 -14.06 5.10 4.62
C GLY A 112 -13.99 5.40 3.13
N GLY A 113 -12.78 5.38 2.56
CA GLY A 113 -12.57 5.56 1.12
C GLY A 113 -13.17 4.45 0.28
N LEU A 114 -13.10 3.19 0.73
CA LEU A 114 -13.75 2.07 0.05
C LEU A 114 -15.28 2.27 0.01
N ARG A 115 -15.90 2.59 1.14
CA ARG A 115 -17.35 2.85 1.21
C ARG A 115 -17.76 4.00 0.28
N SER A 116 -17.00 5.07 0.25
CA SER A 116 -17.24 6.20 -0.67
C SER A 116 -17.17 5.75 -2.14
N GLY A 117 -16.15 4.99 -2.50
CA GLY A 117 -15.98 4.47 -3.86
C GLY A 117 -17.10 3.50 -4.25
N MET A 118 -17.53 2.62 -3.35
CA MET A 118 -18.70 1.75 -3.55
C MET A 118 -19.97 2.57 -3.77
N GLY A 119 -20.16 3.65 -2.98
CA GLY A 119 -21.29 4.57 -3.14
C GLY A 119 -21.30 5.23 -4.51
N TYR A 120 -20.15 5.73 -4.99
CA TYR A 120 -20.05 6.31 -6.34
C TYR A 120 -20.33 5.30 -7.46
N CYS A 121 -20.04 4.01 -7.24
CA CYS A 121 -20.35 2.95 -8.19
C CYS A 121 -21.76 2.37 -8.05
N GLY A 122 -22.53 2.79 -7.05
CA GLY A 122 -23.85 2.21 -6.74
C GLY A 122 -23.77 0.74 -6.32
N ALA A 123 -22.64 0.32 -5.75
CA ALA A 123 -22.37 -1.07 -5.36
C ALA A 123 -22.57 -1.25 -3.85
N PRO A 124 -23.68 -1.86 -3.39
CA PRO A 124 -23.93 -2.11 -1.97
C PRO A 124 -23.05 -3.22 -1.37
N THR A 125 -22.49 -4.10 -2.20
CA THR A 125 -21.58 -5.18 -1.80
C THR A 125 -20.29 -5.18 -2.63
N ILE A 126 -19.25 -5.89 -2.15
CA ILE A 126 -18.00 -6.08 -2.90
C ILE A 126 -18.26 -6.88 -4.19
N GLU A 127 -19.14 -7.86 -4.14
CA GLU A 127 -19.51 -8.68 -5.31
C GLU A 127 -20.14 -7.80 -6.40
N GLU A 128 -20.99 -6.85 -6.02
CA GLU A 128 -21.59 -5.91 -6.98
C GLU A 128 -20.58 -4.89 -7.48
N LEU A 129 -19.57 -4.53 -6.68
CA LEU A 129 -18.47 -3.67 -7.13
C LEU A 129 -17.69 -4.28 -8.29
N HIS A 130 -17.63 -5.63 -8.41
CA HIS A 130 -17.02 -6.31 -9.56
C HIS A 130 -17.68 -6.01 -10.90
N ASN A 131 -18.90 -5.46 -10.89
CA ASN A 131 -19.63 -5.02 -12.10
C ASN A 131 -19.25 -3.59 -12.53
N ALA A 132 -18.47 -2.86 -11.71
CA ALA A 132 -18.04 -1.51 -12.04
C ALA A 132 -17.21 -1.49 -13.33
N LYS A 133 -17.41 -0.46 -14.13
CA LYS A 133 -16.71 -0.28 -15.40
C LYS A 133 -15.51 0.63 -15.22
N PHE A 134 -14.47 0.36 -15.98
CA PHE A 134 -13.24 1.16 -16.00
C PHE A 134 -13.19 2.01 -17.27
N VAL A 135 -12.71 3.22 -17.12
CA VAL A 135 -12.29 4.07 -18.23
C VAL A 135 -10.78 4.27 -18.18
N ARG A 136 -10.14 4.29 -19.33
CA ARG A 136 -8.70 4.60 -19.41
C ARG A 136 -8.53 6.11 -19.36
N ILE A 137 -7.66 6.59 -18.48
CA ILE A 137 -7.29 8.00 -18.37
C ILE A 137 -5.80 8.17 -18.65
N THR A 138 -5.41 9.39 -19.03
CA THR A 138 -4.01 9.78 -19.22
C THR A 138 -3.39 10.25 -17.90
N ASN A 139 -2.06 10.43 -17.87
CA ASN A 139 -1.38 11.02 -16.72
C ASN A 139 -1.89 12.44 -16.43
N ALA A 140 -2.23 13.22 -17.45
CA ALA A 140 -2.84 14.53 -17.28
C ALA A 140 -4.22 14.43 -16.59
N GLY A 141 -5.05 13.44 -16.98
CA GLY A 141 -6.33 13.17 -16.32
C GLY A 141 -6.16 12.72 -14.88
N VAL A 142 -5.09 12.01 -14.55
CA VAL A 142 -4.77 11.65 -13.16
C VAL A 142 -4.42 12.90 -12.34
N GLN A 143 -3.59 13.81 -12.89
CA GLN A 143 -3.27 15.08 -12.22
C GLN A 143 -4.51 15.94 -12.01
N GLU A 144 -5.36 16.06 -13.01
CA GLU A 144 -6.61 16.82 -12.95
C GLU A 144 -7.60 16.26 -11.92
N SER A 145 -7.59 14.94 -11.68
CA SER A 145 -8.45 14.28 -10.70
C SER A 145 -7.94 14.39 -9.26
N HIS A 146 -6.77 14.99 -9.04
CA HIS A 146 -6.18 15.23 -7.72
C HIS A 146 -6.12 16.74 -7.45
N PRO A 147 -5.92 17.17 -6.20
CA PRO A 147 -5.73 18.58 -5.90
C PRO A 147 -4.56 19.16 -6.71
N HIS A 148 -4.86 20.11 -7.58
CA HIS A 148 -3.90 20.84 -8.40
C HIS A 148 -4.14 22.34 -8.24
N ASP A 149 -3.18 23.17 -8.64
CA ASP A 149 -3.24 24.63 -8.58
C ASP A 149 -3.51 25.23 -7.18
N VAL A 150 -3.29 24.44 -6.12
CA VAL A 150 -3.42 24.86 -4.73
C VAL A 150 -2.19 24.48 -3.92
N THR A 151 -1.82 25.32 -2.95
CA THR A 151 -0.84 24.95 -1.95
C THR A 151 -1.50 24.22 -0.79
N ILE A 152 -1.21 22.94 -0.61
CA ILE A 152 -1.75 22.15 0.50
C ILE A 152 -1.14 22.69 1.80
N THR A 153 -1.98 23.22 2.69
CA THR A 153 -1.58 23.72 4.01
C THR A 153 -1.84 22.70 5.12
N SER A 154 -2.82 21.80 4.92
CA SER A 154 -3.12 20.69 5.81
C SER A 154 -3.28 19.43 4.97
N GLU A 155 -2.51 18.41 5.28
CA GLU A 155 -2.58 17.12 4.60
C GLU A 155 -3.80 16.31 5.06
N ALA A 156 -4.44 15.60 4.14
CA ALA A 156 -5.46 14.61 4.44
C ALA A 156 -4.86 13.20 4.22
N PRO A 157 -5.41 12.15 4.85
CA PRO A 157 -4.85 10.79 4.73
C PRO A 157 -4.66 10.29 3.30
N ASN A 158 -5.49 10.78 2.36
CA ASN A 158 -5.43 10.41 0.94
C ASN A 158 -4.74 11.45 0.05
N TYR A 159 -4.30 12.58 0.60
CA TYR A 159 -3.68 13.68 -0.14
C TYR A 159 -2.50 14.23 0.65
N SER A 160 -1.36 13.58 0.53
CA SER A 160 -0.08 14.06 1.06
C SER A 160 0.74 14.73 -0.04
N LYS A 161 1.62 15.67 0.34
CA LYS A 161 2.58 16.24 -0.61
C LYS A 161 3.49 15.13 -1.11
N PRO A 162 3.82 15.11 -2.42
CA PRO A 162 4.92 14.27 -2.91
C PRO A 162 6.19 14.60 -2.12
N GLN A 163 6.86 13.58 -1.63
CA GLN A 163 8.17 13.71 -0.93
C GLN A 163 9.29 13.76 -1.93
#